data_bc69280f8d2aadf539ba603b2e6d4fb4
#
_entry.id   bc69280f8d2aadf539ba603b2e6d4fb4
#
_cell.length_a   1.000
_cell.length_b   1.000
_cell.length_c   1.000
_cell.angle_alpha   90.00
_cell.angle_beta   90.00
_cell.angle_gamma   90.00
#
_symmetry.space_group_name_H-M   'P 1'
#
loop_
_entity.id
_entity.type
_entity.pdbx_description
1 polymer ?
#
loop_
_entity_poly.entity_id
_entity_poly.type
_entity_poly.pdbx_seq_one_letter_code
_entity_poly.pdbx_strand_id
1 'polypeptide(L)'
;MALWRAWYDANEAGKRLCHQQQRLETEVLKSAGGFPVLKLEIPGEAKPVVTRTCQEIDSWLPGAAMAEARKTAKAELAARIRKWNAADEQFGYSRTRSGETQIAGIQEASANSLWEAPALTTSDIIAKLHAIIETEDPGSQLMERPWPQLQIILADLVRIDHPA
;
A
#
# COMPACT_ATOMS: atom_id res chain seq x y z
N MET A 1 15.36 0.41 -24.07
CA MET A 1 14.22 1.38 -23.94
C MET A 1 12.86 0.72 -23.78
N ALA A 2 12.51 -0.39 -24.43
CA ALA A 2 11.19 -1.05 -24.25
C ALA A 2 10.95 -1.53 -22.82
N LEU A 3 11.95 -2.17 -22.18
CA LEU A 3 11.86 -2.64 -20.78
C LEU A 3 11.66 -1.50 -19.80
N TRP A 4 12.38 -0.39 -19.98
CA TRP A 4 12.18 0.79 -19.14
C TRP A 4 10.78 1.37 -19.28
N ARG A 5 10.24 1.43 -20.50
CA ARG A 5 8.88 1.93 -20.72
C ARG A 5 7.85 1.03 -20.04
N ALA A 6 7.98 -0.30 -20.16
CA ALA A 6 7.09 -1.24 -19.48
C ALA A 6 7.10 -1.05 -17.97
N TRP A 7 8.30 -0.91 -17.36
CA TRP A 7 8.41 -0.61 -15.95
C TRP A 7 7.81 0.76 -15.58
N TYR A 8 8.14 1.82 -16.37
CA TYR A 8 7.67 3.17 -16.10
C TYR A 8 6.14 3.28 -16.16
N ASP A 9 5.52 2.67 -17.16
CA ASP A 9 4.05 2.65 -17.29
C ASP A 9 3.39 1.93 -16.11
N ALA A 10 3.98 0.82 -15.64
CA ALA A 10 3.51 0.11 -14.46
C ALA A 10 3.71 0.94 -13.17
N ASN A 11 4.86 1.61 -13.01
CA ASN A 11 5.15 2.49 -11.88
C ASN A 11 4.13 3.65 -11.79
N GLU A 12 3.90 4.33 -12.90
CA GLU A 12 2.92 5.42 -12.95
C GLU A 12 1.47 4.94 -12.73
N ALA A 13 1.12 3.74 -13.21
CA ALA A 13 -0.18 3.12 -12.90
C ALA A 13 -0.31 2.80 -11.41
N GLY A 14 0.74 2.28 -10.78
CA GLY A 14 0.82 2.02 -9.34
C GLY A 14 0.59 3.28 -8.52
N LYS A 15 1.32 4.37 -8.82
CA LYS A 15 1.16 5.67 -8.15
C LYS A 15 -0.28 6.18 -8.24
N ARG A 16 -0.91 6.09 -9.43
CA ARG A 16 -2.31 6.51 -9.61
C ARG A 16 -3.28 5.68 -8.77
N LEU A 17 -3.10 4.35 -8.74
CA LEU A 17 -3.96 3.46 -7.96
C LEU A 17 -3.77 3.66 -6.46
N CYS A 18 -2.54 3.88 -5.99
CA CYS A 18 -2.25 4.20 -4.59
C CYS A 18 -2.98 5.48 -4.15
N HIS A 19 -2.87 6.56 -4.89
CA HIS A 19 -3.59 7.80 -4.59
C HIS A 19 -5.12 7.61 -4.63
N GLN A 20 -5.63 6.83 -5.58
CA GLN A 20 -7.05 6.51 -5.65
C GLN A 20 -7.50 5.70 -4.44
N GLN A 21 -6.75 4.69 -4.05
CA GLN A 21 -7.00 3.83 -2.90
C GLN A 21 -7.09 4.65 -1.60
N GLN A 22 -6.13 5.55 -1.35
CA GLN A 22 -6.12 6.43 -0.17
C GLN A 22 -7.36 7.33 -0.11
N ARG A 23 -7.77 7.89 -1.25
CA ARG A 23 -8.99 8.69 -1.33
C ARG A 23 -10.25 7.86 -1.04
N LEU A 24 -10.36 6.67 -1.66
CA LEU A 24 -11.51 5.79 -1.45
C LEU A 24 -11.56 5.25 -0.01
N GLU A 25 -10.41 4.92 0.60
CA GLU A 25 -10.34 4.56 2.01
C GLU A 25 -10.93 5.64 2.90
N THR A 26 -10.60 6.90 2.63
CA THR A 26 -11.15 8.04 3.37
C THR A 26 -12.68 8.12 3.24
N GLU A 27 -13.24 7.89 2.04
CA GLU A 27 -14.69 7.90 1.83
C GLU A 27 -15.38 6.70 2.51
N VAL A 28 -14.79 5.51 2.45
CA VAL A 28 -15.30 4.32 3.16
C VAL A 28 -15.27 4.55 4.67
N LEU A 29 -14.17 5.07 5.22
CA LEU A 29 -14.05 5.39 6.65
C LEU A 29 -15.11 6.37 7.11
N LYS A 30 -15.37 7.44 6.35
CA LYS A 30 -16.43 8.41 6.67
C LYS A 30 -17.81 7.76 6.64
N SER A 31 -18.13 6.99 5.61
CA SER A 31 -19.42 6.35 5.42
C SER A 31 -19.69 5.25 6.44
N ALA A 32 -18.71 4.40 6.73
CA ALA A 32 -18.83 3.30 7.69
C ALA A 32 -18.75 3.75 9.17
N GLY A 33 -18.23 4.97 9.42
CA GLY A 33 -17.98 5.48 10.77
C GLY A 33 -16.71 4.92 11.42
N GLY A 34 -15.72 4.52 10.61
CA GLY A 34 -14.42 4.01 11.02
C GLY A 34 -14.12 2.59 10.53
N PHE A 35 -12.97 2.07 10.90
CA PHE A 35 -12.59 0.69 10.58
C PHE A 35 -13.53 -0.32 11.26
N PRO A 36 -13.74 -1.51 10.67
CA PRO A 36 -14.58 -2.57 11.24
C PRO A 36 -13.86 -3.31 12.38
N VAL A 37 -13.54 -2.59 13.44
CA VAL A 37 -12.89 -3.09 14.64
C VAL A 37 -13.74 -2.78 15.86
N LEU A 38 -13.61 -3.59 16.92
CA LEU A 38 -14.28 -3.38 18.18
C LEU A 38 -13.25 -3.18 19.29
N LYS A 39 -13.49 -2.21 20.17
CA LYS A 39 -12.72 -2.00 21.39
C LYS A 39 -13.47 -2.66 22.57
N LEU A 40 -12.83 -3.63 23.21
CA LEU A 40 -13.36 -4.34 24.36
C LEU A 40 -12.71 -3.82 25.64
N GLU A 41 -13.50 -3.42 26.59
CA GLU A 41 -13.07 -3.15 27.96
C GLU A 41 -12.99 -4.49 28.69
N ILE A 42 -11.79 -4.93 29.02
CA ILE A 42 -11.54 -6.22 29.71
C ILE A 42 -11.15 -5.95 31.15
N PRO A 43 -11.85 -6.54 32.14
CA PRO A 43 -11.46 -6.41 33.53
C PRO A 43 -10.01 -6.86 33.76
N GLY A 44 -9.18 -6.00 34.37
CA GLY A 44 -7.77 -6.25 34.59
C GLY A 44 -6.80 -5.74 33.53
N GLU A 45 -7.29 -5.35 32.35
CA GLU A 45 -6.48 -4.71 31.33
C GLU A 45 -6.48 -3.17 31.50
N ALA A 46 -5.28 -2.57 31.39
CA ALA A 46 -5.12 -1.11 31.55
C ALA A 46 -5.65 -0.30 30.34
N LYS A 47 -5.89 -0.94 29.21
CA LYS A 47 -6.37 -0.30 27.96
C LYS A 47 -7.36 -1.22 27.25
N PRO A 48 -8.32 -0.62 26.49
CA PRO A 48 -9.22 -1.39 25.67
C PRO A 48 -8.47 -2.26 24.66
N VAL A 49 -8.89 -3.50 24.50
CA VAL A 49 -8.35 -4.44 23.52
C VAL A 49 -9.07 -4.26 22.21
N VAL A 50 -8.32 -4.09 21.11
CA VAL A 50 -8.88 -3.97 19.75
C VAL A 50 -9.04 -5.36 19.15
N THR A 51 -10.26 -5.72 18.78
CA THR A 51 -10.58 -6.99 18.11
C THR A 51 -11.12 -6.76 16.71
N ARG A 52 -10.78 -7.67 15.77
CA ARG A 52 -11.17 -7.65 14.37
C ARG A 52 -11.95 -8.87 13.94
N THR A 53 -11.91 -9.93 14.75
CA THR A 53 -12.51 -11.23 14.44
C THR A 53 -13.35 -11.74 15.60
N CYS A 54 -14.32 -12.61 15.29
CA CYS A 54 -15.09 -13.32 16.33
C CYS A 54 -14.21 -14.23 17.19
N GLN A 55 -13.15 -14.77 16.61
CA GLN A 55 -12.21 -15.63 17.33
C GLN A 55 -11.42 -14.86 18.40
N GLU A 56 -10.98 -13.63 18.08
CA GLU A 56 -10.35 -12.76 19.08
C GLU A 56 -11.32 -12.43 20.21
N ILE A 57 -12.60 -12.13 19.90
CA ILE A 57 -13.62 -11.90 20.93
C ILE A 57 -13.80 -13.12 21.83
N ASP A 58 -13.83 -14.34 21.26
CA ASP A 58 -13.93 -15.58 22.04
C ASP A 58 -12.73 -15.76 22.99
N SER A 59 -11.54 -15.42 22.52
CA SER A 59 -10.32 -15.53 23.32
C SER A 59 -10.30 -14.53 24.49
N TRP A 60 -10.77 -13.30 24.28
CA TRP A 60 -10.77 -12.26 25.29
C TRP A 60 -11.93 -12.35 26.28
N LEU A 61 -13.03 -12.99 25.92
CA LEU A 61 -14.22 -13.16 26.75
C LEU A 61 -14.53 -14.66 26.98
N PRO A 62 -13.65 -15.41 27.68
CA PRO A 62 -13.80 -16.86 27.84
C PRO A 62 -14.88 -17.23 28.90
N GLY A 63 -15.33 -18.47 28.83
CA GLY A 63 -16.21 -19.08 29.83
C GLY A 63 -17.70 -18.69 29.73
N ALA A 64 -18.53 -19.35 30.50
CA ALA A 64 -19.97 -19.19 30.48
C ALA A 64 -20.42 -17.83 31.05
N ALA A 65 -19.71 -17.29 32.02
CA ALA A 65 -20.01 -15.99 32.64
C ALA A 65 -19.94 -14.82 31.63
N MET A 66 -19.13 -14.95 30.58
CA MET A 66 -18.97 -13.91 29.55
C MET A 66 -19.85 -14.15 28.28
N ALA A 67 -20.76 -15.13 28.32
CA ALA A 67 -21.54 -15.52 27.14
C ALA A 67 -22.36 -14.37 26.53
N GLU A 68 -23.05 -13.58 27.35
CA GLU A 68 -23.85 -12.45 26.87
C GLU A 68 -22.98 -11.30 26.36
N ALA A 69 -21.87 -10.99 27.06
CA ALA A 69 -20.91 -9.98 26.60
C ALA A 69 -20.31 -10.36 25.25
N ARG A 70 -19.92 -11.65 25.09
CA ARG A 70 -19.43 -12.21 23.83
C ARG A 70 -20.44 -12.07 22.69
N LYS A 71 -21.70 -12.44 22.94
CA LYS A 71 -22.80 -12.35 21.98
C LYS A 71 -23.01 -10.91 21.52
N THR A 72 -23.05 -9.97 22.46
CA THR A 72 -23.20 -8.54 22.16
C THR A 72 -22.01 -8.02 21.36
N ALA A 73 -20.79 -8.34 21.78
CA ALA A 73 -19.56 -7.93 21.08
C ALA A 73 -19.52 -8.45 19.61
N LYS A 74 -19.85 -9.73 19.41
CA LYS A 74 -19.94 -10.31 18.06
C LYS A 74 -21.02 -9.66 17.21
N ALA A 75 -22.19 -9.36 17.78
CA ALA A 75 -23.24 -8.67 17.06
C ALA A 75 -22.84 -7.24 16.65
N GLU A 76 -22.14 -6.51 17.52
CA GLU A 76 -21.61 -5.19 17.23
C GLU A 76 -20.52 -5.24 16.15
N LEU A 77 -19.55 -6.16 16.26
CA LEU A 77 -18.52 -6.35 15.23
C LEU A 77 -19.16 -6.66 13.87
N ALA A 78 -20.14 -7.58 13.84
CA ALA A 78 -20.85 -7.92 12.61
C ALA A 78 -21.60 -6.71 12.02
N ALA A 79 -22.17 -5.84 12.85
CA ALA A 79 -22.82 -4.60 12.39
C ALA A 79 -21.80 -3.63 11.76
N ARG A 80 -20.60 -3.47 12.37
CA ARG A 80 -19.51 -2.65 11.83
C ARG A 80 -18.99 -3.20 10.50
N ILE A 81 -18.80 -4.53 10.41
CA ILE A 81 -18.40 -5.19 9.17
C ILE A 81 -19.44 -4.97 8.05
N ARG A 82 -20.75 -5.10 8.36
CA ARG A 82 -21.79 -4.83 7.37
C ARG A 82 -21.77 -3.39 6.85
N LYS A 83 -21.58 -2.40 7.74
CA LYS A 83 -21.46 -0.99 7.34
C LYS A 83 -20.24 -0.76 6.46
N TRP A 84 -19.09 -1.35 6.83
CA TRP A 84 -17.88 -1.28 6.03
C TRP A 84 -18.07 -1.88 4.64
N ASN A 85 -18.61 -3.10 4.56
CA ASN A 85 -18.82 -3.79 3.30
C ASN A 85 -19.79 -3.03 2.37
N ALA A 86 -20.86 -2.45 2.93
CA ALA A 86 -21.78 -1.63 2.15
C ALA A 86 -21.10 -0.37 1.60
N ALA A 87 -20.29 0.30 2.40
CA ALA A 87 -19.50 1.45 1.95
C ALA A 87 -18.44 1.04 0.91
N ASP A 88 -17.75 -0.07 1.13
CA ASP A 88 -16.76 -0.61 0.18
C ASP A 88 -17.42 -0.98 -1.17
N GLU A 89 -18.58 -1.62 -1.15
CA GLU A 89 -19.34 -1.90 -2.37
C GLU A 89 -19.73 -0.63 -3.13
N GLN A 90 -20.15 0.41 -2.40
CA GLN A 90 -20.50 1.70 -2.96
C GLN A 90 -19.31 2.42 -3.60
N PHE A 91 -18.17 2.48 -2.94
CA PHE A 91 -17.02 3.26 -3.35
C PHE A 91 -15.97 2.46 -4.13
N GLY A 92 -15.91 1.13 -3.97
CA GLY A 92 -14.98 0.25 -4.69
C GLY A 92 -13.54 0.25 -4.16
N TYR A 93 -13.35 0.52 -2.87
CA TYR A 93 -12.03 0.54 -2.22
C TYR A 93 -11.27 -0.79 -2.38
N SER A 94 -11.89 -1.92 -2.02
CA SER A 94 -11.27 -3.25 -2.13
C SER A 94 -10.91 -3.62 -3.56
N ARG A 95 -11.70 -3.18 -4.55
CA ARG A 95 -11.41 -3.38 -5.97
C ARG A 95 -10.16 -2.60 -6.40
N THR A 96 -10.06 -1.34 -5.99
CA THR A 96 -8.89 -0.51 -6.27
C THR A 96 -7.64 -1.05 -5.59
N ARG A 97 -7.74 -1.49 -4.33
CA ARG A 97 -6.65 -2.12 -3.58
C ARG A 97 -6.16 -3.42 -4.26
N SER A 98 -7.08 -4.24 -4.77
CA SER A 98 -6.71 -5.44 -5.53
C SER A 98 -5.98 -5.09 -6.83
N GLY A 99 -6.42 -4.03 -7.54
CA GLY A 99 -5.74 -3.51 -8.72
C GLY A 99 -4.34 -2.99 -8.41
N GLU A 100 -4.17 -2.27 -7.29
CA GLU A 100 -2.86 -1.81 -6.81
C GLU A 100 -1.91 -2.99 -6.53
N THR A 101 -2.39 -4.04 -5.85
CA THR A 101 -1.60 -5.24 -5.60
C THR A 101 -1.18 -5.93 -6.91
N GLN A 102 -2.09 -6.00 -7.89
CA GLN A 102 -1.78 -6.59 -9.20
C GLN A 102 -0.73 -5.78 -9.96
N ILE A 103 -0.87 -4.45 -10.00
CA ILE A 103 0.09 -3.59 -10.70
C ILE A 103 1.46 -3.60 -10.02
N ALA A 104 1.52 -3.70 -8.69
CA ALA A 104 2.77 -3.84 -7.95
C ALA A 104 3.56 -5.08 -8.39
N GLY A 105 2.89 -6.23 -8.60
CA GLY A 105 3.54 -7.41 -9.14
C GLY A 105 4.05 -7.24 -10.58
N ILE A 106 3.32 -6.50 -11.43
CA ILE A 106 3.77 -6.17 -12.78
C ILE A 106 4.97 -5.23 -12.74
N GLN A 107 4.95 -4.22 -11.87
CA GLN A 107 6.05 -3.28 -11.67
C GLN A 107 7.32 -4.00 -11.23
N GLU A 108 7.24 -4.89 -10.24
CA GLU A 108 8.35 -5.70 -9.75
C GLU A 108 8.94 -6.59 -10.85
N ALA A 109 8.10 -7.33 -11.58
CA ALA A 109 8.54 -8.19 -12.69
C ALA A 109 9.22 -7.38 -13.82
N SER A 110 8.68 -6.19 -14.14
CA SER A 110 9.23 -5.31 -15.15
C SER A 110 10.56 -4.69 -14.71
N ALA A 111 10.68 -4.33 -13.43
CA ALA A 111 11.92 -3.85 -12.83
C ALA A 111 13.03 -4.93 -12.90
N ASN A 112 12.71 -6.15 -12.49
CA ASN A 112 13.65 -7.27 -12.55
C ASN A 112 14.13 -7.52 -13.98
N SER A 113 13.21 -7.53 -14.95
CA SER A 113 13.56 -7.67 -16.37
C SER A 113 14.48 -6.55 -16.87
N LEU A 114 14.26 -5.31 -16.43
CA LEU A 114 15.10 -4.17 -16.77
C LEU A 114 16.51 -4.30 -16.15
N TRP A 115 16.61 -4.75 -14.91
CA TRP A 115 17.89 -4.89 -14.21
C TRP A 115 18.73 -6.06 -14.72
N GLU A 116 18.11 -7.18 -15.07
CA GLU A 116 18.78 -8.38 -15.61
C GLU A 116 19.31 -8.17 -17.05
N ALA A 117 18.65 -7.33 -17.85
CA ALA A 117 19.06 -7.06 -19.20
C ALA A 117 20.44 -6.39 -19.23
N PRO A 118 21.41 -6.80 -20.09
CA PRO A 118 22.68 -6.12 -20.21
C PRO A 118 22.48 -4.69 -20.76
N ALA A 119 23.17 -3.71 -20.16
CA ALA A 119 23.22 -2.36 -20.69
C ALA A 119 24.22 -2.31 -21.86
N LEU A 120 23.76 -1.92 -23.05
CA LEU A 120 24.57 -1.82 -24.26
C LEU A 120 24.81 -0.36 -24.67
N THR A 121 24.06 0.57 -24.11
CA THR A 121 24.10 2.01 -24.41
C THR A 121 24.04 2.84 -23.15
N THR A 122 24.43 4.11 -23.25
CA THR A 122 24.25 5.09 -22.14
C THR A 122 22.80 5.21 -21.75
N SER A 123 21.89 5.22 -22.73
CA SER A 123 20.43 5.25 -22.48
C SER A 123 19.94 4.06 -21.64
N ASP A 124 20.54 2.86 -21.76
CA ASP A 124 20.18 1.71 -20.92
C ASP A 124 20.65 1.90 -19.47
N ILE A 125 21.80 2.53 -19.25
CA ILE A 125 22.31 2.87 -17.93
C ILE A 125 21.41 3.94 -17.28
N ILE A 126 21.04 4.98 -18.03
CA ILE A 126 20.10 6.03 -17.60
C ILE A 126 18.79 5.39 -17.15
N ALA A 127 18.22 4.51 -17.98
CA ALA A 127 16.98 3.81 -17.70
C ALA A 127 17.01 3.01 -16.40
N LYS A 128 18.08 2.27 -16.15
CA LYS A 128 18.29 1.49 -14.92
C LYS A 128 18.43 2.41 -13.69
N LEU A 129 19.27 3.44 -13.80
CA LEU A 129 19.49 4.37 -12.70
C LEU A 129 18.22 5.15 -12.34
N HIS A 130 17.46 5.58 -13.35
CA HIS A 130 16.16 6.21 -13.14
C HIS A 130 15.18 5.27 -12.42
N ALA A 131 15.12 4.01 -12.84
CA ALA A 131 14.24 3.02 -12.21
C ALA A 131 14.61 2.78 -10.73
N ILE A 132 15.89 2.71 -10.38
CA ILE A 132 16.34 2.58 -9.00
C ILE A 132 15.92 3.79 -8.17
N ILE A 133 16.19 5.01 -8.65
CA ILE A 133 15.87 6.25 -7.92
C ILE A 133 14.38 6.35 -7.64
N GLU A 134 13.54 6.02 -8.63
CA GLU A 134 12.07 6.08 -8.50
C GLU A 134 11.48 4.94 -7.65
N THR A 135 12.10 3.75 -7.66
CA THR A 135 11.60 2.59 -6.89
C THR A 135 11.94 2.69 -5.42
N GLU A 136 13.14 3.12 -5.12
CA GLU A 136 13.65 3.20 -3.74
C GLU A 136 13.16 4.43 -2.98
N ASP A 137 12.36 5.27 -3.59
CA ASP A 137 11.82 6.55 -3.07
C ASP A 137 12.28 6.88 -1.64
N PRO A 138 13.34 7.66 -1.46
CA PRO A 138 13.92 7.93 -0.15
C PRO A 138 13.02 8.79 0.75
N GLY A 139 11.87 9.27 0.26
CA GLY A 139 10.94 10.12 1.00
C GLY A 139 11.64 11.32 1.65
N SER A 140 11.61 11.41 2.97
CA SER A 140 12.28 12.48 3.72
C SER A 140 13.82 12.44 3.67
N GLN A 141 14.41 11.32 3.25
CA GLN A 141 15.87 11.14 3.15
C GLN A 141 16.44 11.55 1.80
N LEU A 142 15.64 12.15 0.92
CA LEU A 142 16.07 12.58 -0.42
C LEU A 142 17.32 13.49 -0.39
N MET A 143 17.53 14.25 0.68
CA MET A 143 18.67 15.13 0.89
C MET A 143 19.89 14.41 1.50
N GLU A 144 19.75 13.14 1.89
CA GLU A 144 20.81 12.35 2.49
C GLU A 144 21.55 11.54 1.41
N ARG A 145 22.82 11.22 1.69
CA ARG A 145 23.61 10.34 0.80
C ARG A 145 23.02 8.93 0.79
N PRO A 146 22.99 8.26 -0.38
CA PRO A 146 23.61 8.61 -1.65
C PRO A 146 22.72 9.38 -2.66
N TRP A 147 21.48 9.74 -2.31
CA TRP A 147 20.47 10.21 -3.24
C TRP A 147 20.87 11.45 -4.06
N PRO A 148 21.41 12.53 -3.47
CA PRO A 148 21.85 13.68 -4.27
C PRO A 148 22.93 13.33 -5.29
N GLN A 149 23.85 12.41 -4.95
CA GLN A 149 24.90 11.96 -5.85
C GLN A 149 24.34 11.13 -7.02
N LEU A 150 23.37 10.26 -6.76
CA LEU A 150 22.69 9.48 -7.81
C LEU A 150 21.94 10.39 -8.78
N GLN A 151 21.27 11.42 -8.30
CA GLN A 151 20.61 12.42 -9.14
C GLN A 151 21.59 13.21 -10.00
N ILE A 152 22.75 13.60 -9.45
CA ILE A 152 23.82 14.29 -10.19
C ILE A 152 24.35 13.36 -11.32
N ILE A 153 24.64 12.09 -11.00
CA ILE A 153 25.11 11.12 -11.99
C ILE A 153 24.08 10.92 -13.10
N LEU A 154 22.78 10.81 -12.73
CA LEU A 154 21.72 10.69 -13.72
C LEU A 154 21.67 11.91 -14.65
N ALA A 155 21.74 13.12 -14.09
CA ALA A 155 21.75 14.36 -14.87
C ALA A 155 22.97 14.46 -15.81
N ASP A 156 24.15 14.05 -15.34
CA ASP A 156 25.37 14.03 -16.15
C ASP A 156 25.26 13.03 -17.30
N LEU A 157 24.73 11.83 -17.05
CA LEU A 157 24.53 10.82 -18.09
C LEU A 157 23.54 11.28 -19.15
N VAL A 158 22.43 11.91 -18.75
CA VAL A 158 21.44 12.49 -19.69
C VAL A 158 22.09 13.55 -20.58
N ARG A 159 22.93 14.42 -20.01
CA ARG A 159 23.65 15.45 -20.77
C ARG A 159 24.65 14.85 -21.79
N ILE A 160 25.32 13.74 -21.45
CA ILE A 160 26.24 13.05 -22.35
C ILE A 160 25.48 12.36 -23.49
N ASP A 161 24.31 11.78 -23.20
CA ASP A 161 23.51 11.04 -24.18
C ASP A 161 22.79 11.99 -25.17
N HIS A 162 22.51 13.23 -24.76
CA HIS A 162 21.88 14.27 -25.55
C HIS A 162 22.72 15.56 -25.55
N PRO A 163 23.89 15.56 -26.23
CA PRO A 163 24.68 16.78 -26.36
C PRO A 163 23.88 17.85 -27.12
N ALA A 164 23.89 19.08 -26.63
CA ALA A 164 23.20 20.25 -27.19
C ALA A 164 23.70 20.60 -28.60
#